data_61342b07887fd484afe267ae31b46bc8
#
_entry.id   61342b07887fd484afe267ae31b46bc8
#
_cell.length_a   1.000
_cell.length_b   1.000
_cell.length_c   1.000
_cell.angle_alpha   90.00
_cell.angle_beta   90.00
_cell.angle_gamma   90.00
#
_symmetry.space_group_name_H-M   'P 1'
#
loop_
_entity.id
_entity.type
_entity.pdbx_description
1 polymer ?
#
loop_
_entity_poly.entity_id
_entity_poly.type
_entity_poly.pdbx_seq_one_letter_code
_entity_poly.pdbx_strand_id
1 'polypeptide(L)'
;MNGEVYNSRFNGKTIYLSKVDGDELTNIDSTLVEVNNFCLKGVQDVPTVCYLRFREDHLLPEYVPVTFILENGTINVQITKSDSKATGTVLNDSLFSFQKSMDKYEKQLTRIEARYKKMIADSTINKETEKQIYEEYNSEEKANLEFIKKVIGQNLNNILGAYIFNLNRNRLADKDIEIILQKAGSTFKNQPDIRLISERIRRLNNISVGKMFKDFDSQDIQGRRKSLSEYAGRGKFLIVGFWASISPSSRIEMKNLIEIHKKYKYKGIDIISVSLDTDSLSWIENIERYNLTCPHLSDFKGWESDAVKAYEINKIPYILLLNPDGSIAAKETDTNCLKEKLKELFD
;
A
#
# COMPACT_ATOMS: atom_id res chain seq x y z
N MET A 1 -23.34 -25.38 -7.89
CA MET A 1 -21.88 -25.59 -7.90
C MET A 1 -21.63 -27.07 -7.69
N ASN A 2 -20.78 -27.66 -8.53
CA ASN A 2 -20.38 -29.06 -8.43
C ASN A 2 -18.89 -29.13 -8.12
N GLY A 3 -18.48 -29.95 -7.15
CA GLY A 3 -17.10 -30.03 -6.73
C GLY A 3 -16.59 -31.46 -6.66
N GLU A 4 -15.29 -31.61 -6.94
CA GLU A 4 -14.55 -32.86 -6.82
C GLU A 4 -13.32 -32.67 -5.96
N VAL A 5 -13.02 -33.65 -5.11
CA VAL A 5 -11.81 -33.68 -4.25
C VAL A 5 -10.92 -34.86 -4.62
N TYR A 6 -9.63 -34.64 -4.69
CA TYR A 6 -8.66 -35.60 -5.20
C TYR A 6 -8.44 -36.84 -4.30
N ASN A 7 -8.90 -36.82 -3.04
CA ASN A 7 -8.55 -37.85 -2.08
C ASN A 7 -9.79 -38.29 -1.27
N SER A 8 -10.00 -39.61 -1.20
CA SER A 8 -11.12 -40.20 -0.48
C SER A 8 -11.15 -39.96 1.04
N ARG A 9 -10.04 -39.51 1.65
CA ARG A 9 -10.01 -39.13 3.05
C ARG A 9 -10.89 -37.90 3.36
N PHE A 10 -11.29 -37.16 2.33
CA PHE A 10 -12.26 -36.08 2.48
C PHE A 10 -13.72 -36.58 2.55
N ASN A 11 -14.00 -37.82 2.21
CA ASN A 11 -15.35 -38.36 2.29
C ASN A 11 -15.88 -38.33 3.73
N GLY A 12 -17.13 -37.91 3.90
CA GLY A 12 -17.76 -37.71 5.20
C GLY A 12 -17.32 -36.42 5.90
N LYS A 13 -16.43 -35.61 5.31
CA LYS A 13 -16.06 -34.31 5.86
C LYS A 13 -16.94 -33.21 5.30
N THR A 14 -17.19 -32.19 6.14
CA THR A 14 -17.97 -31.01 5.75
C THR A 14 -17.05 -29.99 5.07
N ILE A 15 -17.42 -29.59 3.87
CA ILE A 15 -16.80 -28.44 3.19
C ILE A 15 -17.68 -27.22 3.40
N TYR A 16 -17.08 -26.11 3.73
CA TYR A 16 -17.74 -24.84 4.03
C TYR A 16 -17.53 -23.85 2.90
N LEU A 17 -18.62 -23.20 2.52
CA LEU A 17 -18.62 -22.02 1.69
C LEU A 17 -18.53 -20.81 2.61
N SER A 18 -17.48 -20.02 2.49
CA SER A 18 -17.21 -18.89 3.38
C SER A 18 -16.98 -17.62 2.56
N LYS A 19 -17.32 -16.48 3.16
CA LYS A 19 -16.96 -15.13 2.65
C LYS A 19 -16.17 -14.36 3.71
N VAL A 20 -15.42 -13.36 3.28
CA VAL A 20 -14.81 -12.38 4.20
C VAL A 20 -15.89 -11.39 4.64
N ASP A 21 -16.00 -11.17 5.94
CA ASP A 21 -16.87 -10.17 6.56
C ASP A 21 -16.06 -9.41 7.60
N GLY A 22 -15.61 -8.21 7.26
CA GLY A 22 -14.57 -7.53 8.02
C GLY A 22 -13.24 -8.29 7.98
N ASP A 23 -12.69 -8.61 9.15
CA ASP A 23 -11.44 -9.37 9.29
C ASP A 23 -11.66 -10.88 9.48
N GLU A 24 -12.91 -11.35 9.43
CA GLU A 24 -13.27 -12.75 9.72
C GLU A 24 -13.83 -13.48 8.49
N LEU A 25 -13.59 -14.80 8.45
CA LEU A 25 -14.24 -15.70 7.50
C LEU A 25 -15.54 -16.23 8.07
N THR A 26 -16.66 -15.77 7.52
CA THR A 26 -18.01 -16.22 7.88
C THR A 26 -18.50 -17.31 6.96
N ASN A 27 -18.92 -18.45 7.52
CA ASN A 27 -19.53 -19.54 6.76
C ASN A 27 -20.97 -19.15 6.38
N ILE A 28 -21.28 -19.25 5.09
CA ILE A 28 -22.60 -18.91 4.53
C ILE A 28 -23.38 -20.17 4.10
N ASP A 29 -22.67 -21.26 3.82
CA ASP A 29 -23.29 -22.55 3.49
C ASP A 29 -22.28 -23.69 3.70
N SER A 30 -22.74 -24.93 3.66
CA SER A 30 -21.88 -26.10 3.78
C SER A 30 -22.54 -27.35 3.19
N THR A 31 -21.72 -28.34 2.82
CA THR A 31 -22.19 -29.65 2.38
C THR A 31 -21.19 -30.76 2.75
N LEU A 32 -21.62 -32.01 2.71
CA LEU A 32 -20.75 -33.16 2.90
C LEU A 32 -20.07 -33.57 1.58
N VAL A 33 -18.86 -34.09 1.69
CA VAL A 33 -18.17 -34.73 0.59
C VAL A 33 -18.57 -36.20 0.56
N GLU A 34 -19.14 -36.66 -0.55
CA GLU A 34 -19.58 -38.06 -0.78
C GLU A 34 -18.96 -38.57 -2.06
N VAL A 35 -18.28 -39.72 -1.94
CA VAL A 35 -17.60 -40.38 -3.10
C VAL A 35 -16.73 -39.38 -3.88
N ASN A 36 -15.91 -38.60 -3.14
CA ASN A 36 -15.04 -37.56 -3.66
C ASN A 36 -15.75 -36.37 -4.33
N ASN A 37 -17.06 -36.26 -4.22
CA ASN A 37 -17.83 -35.17 -4.81
C ASN A 37 -18.63 -34.41 -3.76
N PHE A 38 -19.00 -33.16 -4.09
CA PHE A 38 -19.91 -32.36 -3.32
C PHE A 38 -20.75 -31.45 -4.23
N CYS A 39 -21.92 -31.05 -3.72
CA CYS A 39 -22.80 -30.16 -4.47
C CYS A 39 -23.36 -29.10 -3.54
N LEU A 40 -23.36 -27.86 -3.98
CA LEU A 40 -24.04 -26.72 -3.35
C LEU A 40 -24.99 -26.09 -4.37
N LYS A 41 -26.21 -25.75 -3.93
CA LYS A 41 -27.25 -25.15 -4.79
C LYS A 41 -27.81 -23.90 -4.12
N GLY A 42 -27.98 -22.85 -4.90
CA GLY A 42 -28.54 -21.60 -4.39
C GLY A 42 -28.64 -20.57 -5.51
N VAL A 43 -29.06 -19.36 -5.12
CA VAL A 43 -29.14 -18.19 -6.00
C VAL A 43 -28.34 -17.07 -5.33
N GLN A 44 -27.59 -16.33 -6.12
CA GLN A 44 -26.78 -15.21 -5.68
C GLN A 44 -27.24 -13.92 -6.36
N ASP A 45 -27.63 -12.93 -5.57
CA ASP A 45 -28.09 -11.64 -6.11
C ASP A 45 -26.94 -10.81 -6.67
N VAL A 46 -25.81 -10.80 -5.96
CA VAL A 46 -24.62 -10.04 -6.34
C VAL A 46 -23.40 -10.95 -6.32
N PRO A 47 -22.60 -11.03 -7.40
CA PRO A 47 -21.37 -11.81 -7.41
C PRO A 47 -20.46 -11.42 -6.23
N THR A 48 -19.97 -12.45 -5.51
CA THR A 48 -19.20 -12.26 -4.27
C THR A 48 -17.98 -13.17 -4.26
N VAL A 49 -16.83 -12.67 -3.81
CA VAL A 49 -15.64 -13.51 -3.61
C VAL A 49 -15.85 -14.41 -2.41
N CYS A 50 -15.70 -15.70 -2.65
CA CYS A 50 -15.92 -16.75 -1.66
C CYS A 50 -14.75 -17.74 -1.62
N TYR A 51 -14.73 -18.51 -0.53
CA TYR A 51 -13.71 -19.52 -0.25
C TYR A 51 -14.38 -20.85 0.05
N LEU A 52 -13.83 -21.92 -0.50
CA LEU A 52 -14.17 -23.28 -0.10
C LEU A 52 -13.04 -23.85 0.74
N ARG A 53 -13.38 -24.31 1.95
CA ARG A 53 -12.42 -24.84 2.92
C ARG A 53 -13.05 -25.88 3.81
N PHE A 54 -12.22 -26.72 4.42
CA PHE A 54 -12.60 -27.62 5.49
C PHE A 54 -12.34 -26.98 6.85
N ARG A 55 -13.10 -27.33 7.88
CA ARG A 55 -12.93 -26.75 9.23
C ARG A 55 -11.70 -27.27 9.96
N GLU A 56 -11.37 -28.54 9.73
CA GLU A 56 -10.31 -29.27 10.45
C GLU A 56 -9.11 -29.50 9.54
N ASP A 57 -8.56 -28.43 8.97
CA ASP A 57 -7.51 -28.51 7.96
C ASP A 57 -6.26 -29.28 8.41
N HIS A 58 -5.91 -29.22 9.71
CA HIS A 58 -4.76 -29.90 10.30
C HIS A 58 -4.91 -31.44 10.42
N LEU A 59 -6.15 -31.96 10.29
CA LEU A 59 -6.46 -33.39 10.33
C LEU A 59 -6.65 -34.01 8.95
N LEU A 60 -6.58 -33.20 7.90
CA LEU A 60 -6.85 -33.59 6.54
C LEU A 60 -5.57 -33.71 5.71
N PRO A 61 -5.60 -34.45 4.59
CA PRO A 61 -4.52 -34.39 3.62
C PRO A 61 -4.29 -32.95 3.17
N GLU A 62 -3.04 -32.63 2.79
CA GLU A 62 -2.71 -31.32 2.22
C GLU A 62 -3.62 -31.01 1.02
N TYR A 63 -4.14 -29.81 0.98
CA TYR A 63 -4.93 -29.30 -0.12
C TYR A 63 -4.77 -27.78 -0.23
N VAL A 64 -5.10 -27.23 -1.39
CA VAL A 64 -5.16 -25.79 -1.60
C VAL A 64 -6.61 -25.35 -1.49
N PRO A 65 -6.98 -24.44 -0.55
CA PRO A 65 -8.32 -23.86 -0.49
C PRO A 65 -8.66 -23.15 -1.81
N VAL A 66 -9.93 -23.21 -2.21
CA VAL A 66 -10.36 -22.58 -3.47
C VAL A 66 -10.91 -21.19 -3.20
N THR A 67 -10.30 -20.19 -3.81
CA THR A 67 -10.89 -18.86 -3.93
C THR A 67 -11.64 -18.77 -5.25
N PHE A 68 -12.88 -18.31 -5.23
CA PHE A 68 -13.72 -18.24 -6.42
C PHE A 68 -14.75 -17.10 -6.28
N ILE A 69 -15.44 -16.81 -7.38
CA ILE A 69 -16.54 -15.86 -7.41
C ILE A 69 -17.85 -16.62 -7.39
N LEU A 70 -18.61 -16.48 -6.32
CA LEU A 70 -19.96 -17.01 -6.22
C LEU A 70 -20.88 -16.13 -7.07
N GLU A 71 -21.33 -16.68 -8.19
CA GLU A 71 -22.25 -16.06 -9.15
C GLU A 71 -23.22 -17.10 -9.68
N ASN A 72 -24.32 -16.67 -10.31
CA ASN A 72 -25.28 -17.59 -10.91
C ASN A 72 -24.69 -18.29 -12.16
N GLY A 73 -24.90 -19.59 -12.21
CA GLY A 73 -24.37 -20.45 -13.26
C GLY A 73 -23.86 -21.77 -12.71
N THR A 74 -23.29 -22.61 -13.56
CA THR A 74 -22.68 -23.86 -13.14
C THR A 74 -21.21 -23.65 -12.85
N ILE A 75 -20.86 -23.57 -11.57
CA ILE A 75 -19.48 -23.48 -11.12
C ILE A 75 -18.97 -24.91 -10.89
N ASN A 76 -17.84 -25.26 -11.51
CA ASN A 76 -17.15 -26.52 -11.34
C ASN A 76 -15.89 -26.33 -10.53
N VAL A 77 -15.76 -27.03 -9.42
CA VAL A 77 -14.63 -26.93 -8.49
C VAL A 77 -13.83 -28.21 -8.49
N GLN A 78 -12.51 -28.07 -8.53
CA GLN A 78 -11.58 -29.17 -8.30
C GLN A 78 -10.65 -28.81 -7.15
N ILE A 79 -10.69 -29.60 -6.08
CA ILE A 79 -9.78 -29.46 -4.93
C ILE A 79 -8.68 -30.48 -5.07
N THR A 80 -7.43 -30.00 -5.14
CA THR A 80 -6.25 -30.84 -5.28
C THR A 80 -5.19 -30.47 -4.25
N LYS A 81 -4.11 -31.22 -4.21
CA LYS A 81 -2.98 -30.97 -3.31
C LYS A 81 -2.23 -29.66 -3.64
N SER A 82 -2.19 -29.26 -4.91
CA SER A 82 -1.29 -28.18 -5.35
C SER A 82 -1.92 -27.16 -6.30
N ASP A 83 -3.07 -27.49 -6.91
CA ASP A 83 -3.66 -26.66 -7.98
C ASP A 83 -5.20 -26.78 -7.94
N SER A 84 -5.79 -26.28 -6.86
CA SER A 84 -7.24 -26.22 -6.73
C SER A 84 -7.81 -25.06 -7.54
N LYS A 85 -8.98 -25.27 -8.17
CA LYS A 85 -9.57 -24.29 -9.08
C LYS A 85 -11.09 -24.30 -9.09
N ALA A 86 -11.68 -23.19 -9.53
CA ALA A 86 -13.08 -23.07 -9.89
C ALA A 86 -13.20 -22.51 -11.32
N THR A 87 -14.11 -23.08 -12.10
CA THR A 87 -14.32 -22.74 -13.52
C THR A 87 -15.80 -22.90 -13.91
N GLY A 88 -16.15 -22.59 -15.16
CA GLY A 88 -17.49 -22.84 -15.73
C GLY A 88 -18.41 -21.63 -15.71
N THR A 89 -17.95 -20.48 -15.20
CA THR A 89 -18.59 -19.19 -15.35
C THR A 89 -17.56 -18.15 -15.77
N VAL A 90 -18.01 -17.07 -16.39
CA VAL A 90 -17.12 -16.06 -17.01
C VAL A 90 -16.12 -15.47 -16.03
N LEU A 91 -16.56 -15.12 -14.79
CA LEU A 91 -15.67 -14.52 -13.81
C LEU A 91 -14.72 -15.57 -13.20
N ASN A 92 -15.18 -16.81 -13.00
CA ASN A 92 -14.32 -17.88 -12.48
C ASN A 92 -13.27 -18.33 -13.50
N ASP A 93 -13.63 -18.46 -14.79
CA ASP A 93 -12.67 -18.77 -15.85
C ASP A 93 -11.61 -17.66 -15.99
N SER A 94 -12.03 -16.40 -15.87
CA SER A 94 -11.13 -15.25 -15.87
C SER A 94 -10.22 -15.21 -14.64
N LEU A 95 -10.76 -15.50 -13.43
CA LEU A 95 -9.98 -15.61 -12.20
C LEU A 95 -8.94 -16.73 -12.28
N PHE A 96 -9.33 -17.90 -12.76
CA PHE A 96 -8.42 -19.02 -12.92
C PHE A 96 -7.29 -18.71 -13.93
N SER A 97 -7.62 -18.08 -15.06
CA SER A 97 -6.63 -17.59 -16.03
C SER A 97 -5.64 -16.61 -15.41
N PHE A 98 -6.14 -15.69 -14.58
CA PHE A 98 -5.30 -14.75 -13.84
C PHE A 98 -4.37 -15.47 -12.86
N GLN A 99 -4.91 -16.36 -12.01
CA GLN A 99 -4.15 -17.16 -11.05
C GLN A 99 -3.03 -17.95 -11.74
N LYS A 100 -3.35 -18.65 -12.82
CA LYS A 100 -2.38 -19.41 -13.61
C LYS A 100 -1.25 -18.53 -14.19
N SER A 101 -1.58 -17.31 -14.58
CA SER A 101 -0.56 -16.36 -15.06
C SER A 101 0.32 -15.87 -13.91
N MET A 102 -0.27 -15.60 -12.74
CA MET A 102 0.48 -15.21 -11.53
C MET A 102 1.44 -16.32 -11.08
N ASP A 103 1.00 -17.59 -11.05
CA ASP A 103 1.85 -18.74 -10.74
C ASP A 103 3.06 -18.84 -11.68
N LYS A 104 2.87 -18.51 -12.96
CA LYS A 104 3.98 -18.48 -13.93
C LYS A 104 5.01 -17.41 -13.56
N TYR A 105 4.56 -16.20 -13.25
CA TYR A 105 5.45 -15.10 -12.83
C TYR A 105 6.19 -15.43 -11.52
N GLU A 106 5.48 -15.97 -10.53
CA GLU A 106 6.06 -16.36 -9.25
C GLU A 106 7.16 -17.42 -9.42
N LYS A 107 6.89 -18.46 -10.24
CA LYS A 107 7.90 -19.48 -10.56
C LYS A 107 9.12 -18.88 -11.26
N GLN A 108 8.94 -17.86 -12.09
CA GLN A 108 10.04 -17.18 -12.78
C GLN A 108 10.89 -16.38 -11.80
N LEU A 109 10.28 -15.57 -10.93
CA LEU A 109 10.97 -14.82 -9.88
C LEU A 109 11.71 -15.77 -8.91
N THR A 110 11.07 -16.85 -8.48
CA THR A 110 11.70 -17.88 -7.62
C THR A 110 12.94 -18.49 -8.27
N ARG A 111 12.94 -18.70 -9.59
CA ARG A 111 14.12 -19.20 -10.33
C ARG A 111 15.25 -18.18 -10.34
N ILE A 112 14.95 -16.90 -10.53
CA ILE A 112 15.94 -15.82 -10.49
C ILE A 112 16.55 -15.71 -9.11
N GLU A 113 15.74 -15.74 -8.05
CA GLU A 113 16.19 -15.71 -6.66
C GLU A 113 17.05 -16.94 -6.31
N ALA A 114 16.64 -18.14 -6.73
CA ALA A 114 17.41 -19.37 -6.48
C ALA A 114 18.77 -19.30 -7.18
N ARG A 115 18.85 -18.77 -8.41
CA ARG A 115 20.10 -18.54 -9.13
C ARG A 115 20.99 -17.56 -8.38
N TYR A 116 20.45 -16.44 -7.90
CA TYR A 116 21.19 -15.46 -7.09
C TYR A 116 21.77 -16.08 -5.81
N LYS A 117 20.93 -16.81 -5.04
CA LYS A 117 21.37 -17.50 -3.82
C LYS A 117 22.49 -18.52 -4.09
N LYS A 118 22.37 -19.28 -5.19
CA LYS A 118 23.39 -20.23 -5.61
C LYS A 118 24.71 -19.55 -5.96
N MET A 119 24.69 -18.44 -6.71
CA MET A 119 25.90 -17.70 -7.08
C MET A 119 26.62 -17.09 -5.86
N ILE A 120 25.87 -16.69 -4.81
CA ILE A 120 26.44 -16.28 -3.53
C ILE A 120 27.14 -17.47 -2.86
N ALA A 121 26.45 -18.61 -2.75
CA ALA A 121 26.98 -19.80 -2.09
C ALA A 121 28.25 -20.34 -2.77
N ASP A 122 28.27 -20.31 -4.10
CA ASP A 122 29.41 -20.76 -4.92
C ASP A 122 30.52 -19.69 -5.04
N SER A 123 30.38 -18.51 -4.39
CA SER A 123 31.29 -17.36 -4.49
C SER A 123 31.58 -16.91 -5.94
N THR A 124 30.61 -17.11 -6.83
CA THR A 124 30.74 -16.75 -8.28
C THR A 124 30.11 -15.40 -8.60
N ILE A 125 29.47 -14.73 -7.63
CA ILE A 125 28.84 -13.43 -7.80
C ILE A 125 29.90 -12.33 -7.93
N ASN A 126 29.70 -11.43 -8.89
CA ASN A 126 30.46 -10.19 -9.04
C ASN A 126 29.52 -9.04 -9.38
N LYS A 127 30.02 -7.79 -9.40
CA LYS A 127 29.20 -6.59 -9.64
C LYS A 127 28.40 -6.64 -10.94
N GLU A 128 28.96 -7.22 -11.99
CA GLU A 128 28.30 -7.30 -13.30
C GLU A 128 27.14 -8.33 -13.27
N THR A 129 27.41 -9.54 -12.75
CA THR A 129 26.38 -10.58 -12.64
C THR A 129 25.28 -10.22 -11.65
N GLU A 130 25.61 -9.53 -10.55
CA GLU A 130 24.62 -9.01 -9.59
C GLU A 130 23.70 -7.98 -10.27
N LYS A 131 24.28 -7.04 -11.03
CA LYS A 131 23.52 -6.05 -11.80
C LYS A 131 22.58 -6.72 -12.82
N GLN A 132 23.08 -7.70 -13.56
CA GLN A 132 22.26 -8.43 -14.56
C GLN A 132 21.08 -9.15 -13.90
N ILE A 133 21.28 -9.82 -12.76
CA ILE A 133 20.21 -10.50 -12.02
C ILE A 133 19.17 -9.47 -11.53
N TYR A 134 19.64 -8.34 -11.00
CA TYR A 134 18.77 -7.28 -10.53
C TYR A 134 17.93 -6.66 -11.68
N GLU A 135 18.53 -6.43 -12.84
CA GLU A 135 17.82 -5.94 -14.03
C GLU A 135 16.78 -6.96 -14.53
N GLU A 136 17.13 -8.25 -14.56
CA GLU A 136 16.21 -9.33 -14.92
C GLU A 136 15.03 -9.40 -13.94
N TYR A 137 15.28 -9.38 -12.63
CA TYR A 137 14.25 -9.39 -11.59
C TYR A 137 13.29 -8.20 -11.75
N ASN A 138 13.83 -6.99 -11.88
CA ASN A 138 13.03 -5.79 -12.04
C ASN A 138 12.21 -5.78 -13.35
N SER A 139 12.76 -6.36 -14.42
CA SER A 139 12.03 -6.50 -15.69
C SER A 139 10.82 -7.42 -15.55
N GLU A 140 10.97 -8.56 -14.86
CA GLU A 140 9.88 -9.50 -14.59
C GLU A 140 8.83 -8.90 -13.64
N GLU A 141 9.26 -8.22 -12.57
CA GLU A 141 8.35 -7.51 -11.65
C GLU A 141 7.55 -6.43 -12.38
N LYS A 142 8.18 -5.68 -13.27
CA LYS A 142 7.50 -4.67 -14.08
C LYS A 142 6.50 -5.30 -15.04
N ALA A 143 6.88 -6.38 -15.72
CA ALA A 143 5.98 -7.11 -16.62
C ALA A 143 4.77 -7.68 -15.89
N ASN A 144 4.98 -8.25 -14.69
CA ASN A 144 3.92 -8.74 -13.81
C ASN A 144 2.96 -7.60 -13.40
N LEU A 145 3.49 -6.45 -12.97
CA LEU A 145 2.67 -5.31 -12.56
C LEU A 145 1.84 -4.75 -13.73
N GLU A 146 2.41 -4.65 -14.92
CA GLU A 146 1.67 -4.22 -16.12
C GLU A 146 0.58 -5.23 -16.51
N PHE A 147 0.84 -6.55 -16.39
CA PHE A 147 -0.18 -7.57 -16.57
C PHE A 147 -1.34 -7.41 -15.56
N ILE A 148 -1.03 -7.20 -14.27
CA ILE A 148 -2.03 -6.96 -13.22
C ILE A 148 -2.88 -5.73 -13.56
N LYS A 149 -2.27 -4.61 -13.92
CA LYS A 149 -2.96 -3.37 -14.33
C LYS A 149 -3.87 -3.61 -15.53
N LYS A 150 -3.41 -4.37 -16.52
CA LYS A 150 -4.21 -4.75 -17.69
C LYS A 150 -5.45 -5.54 -17.30
N VAL A 151 -5.31 -6.57 -16.45
CA VAL A 151 -6.45 -7.39 -16.02
C VAL A 151 -7.44 -6.57 -15.19
N ILE A 152 -6.97 -5.71 -14.28
CA ILE A 152 -7.82 -4.76 -13.54
C ILE A 152 -8.57 -3.87 -14.54
N GLY A 153 -7.87 -3.28 -15.52
CA GLY A 153 -8.44 -2.40 -16.53
C GLY A 153 -9.53 -3.06 -17.38
N GLN A 154 -9.45 -4.36 -17.62
CA GLN A 154 -10.47 -5.14 -18.33
C GLN A 154 -11.69 -5.47 -17.46
N ASN A 155 -11.60 -5.33 -16.13
CA ASN A 155 -12.58 -5.75 -15.15
C ASN A 155 -13.07 -4.60 -14.24
N LEU A 156 -13.05 -3.36 -14.72
CA LEU A 156 -13.39 -2.17 -13.92
C LEU A 156 -14.87 -2.10 -13.48
N ASN A 157 -15.74 -2.94 -14.03
CA ASN A 157 -17.18 -2.92 -13.76
C ASN A 157 -17.67 -4.16 -12.99
N ASN A 158 -16.78 -5.03 -12.52
CA ASN A 158 -17.16 -6.26 -11.84
C ASN A 158 -16.29 -6.53 -10.59
N ILE A 159 -16.70 -7.54 -9.82
CA ILE A 159 -16.06 -7.92 -8.56
C ILE A 159 -14.65 -8.50 -8.76
N LEU A 160 -14.37 -9.14 -9.91
CA LEU A 160 -13.06 -9.70 -10.20
C LEU A 160 -11.99 -8.60 -10.25
N GLY A 161 -12.28 -7.49 -10.94
CA GLY A 161 -11.36 -6.36 -10.99
C GLY A 161 -11.11 -5.75 -9.61
N ALA A 162 -12.16 -5.59 -8.80
CA ALA A 162 -12.05 -5.10 -7.43
C ALA A 162 -11.20 -6.03 -6.55
N TYR A 163 -11.39 -7.34 -6.67
CA TYR A 163 -10.63 -8.35 -5.95
C TYR A 163 -9.14 -8.32 -6.32
N ILE A 164 -8.82 -8.35 -7.63
CA ILE A 164 -7.42 -8.30 -8.10
C ILE A 164 -6.76 -6.98 -7.70
N PHE A 165 -7.48 -5.86 -7.78
CA PHE A 165 -6.99 -4.57 -7.33
C PHE A 165 -6.66 -4.59 -5.83
N ASN A 166 -7.56 -5.10 -4.97
CA ASN A 166 -7.35 -5.16 -3.53
C ASN A 166 -6.14 -6.02 -3.16
N LEU A 167 -5.95 -7.17 -3.81
CA LEU A 167 -4.78 -8.04 -3.62
C LEU A 167 -3.46 -7.34 -3.95
N ASN A 168 -3.46 -6.41 -4.90
CA ASN A 168 -2.25 -5.81 -5.44
C ASN A 168 -2.10 -4.32 -5.11
N ARG A 169 -2.98 -3.73 -4.29
CA ARG A 169 -3.01 -2.28 -4.01
C ARG A 169 -1.69 -1.69 -3.53
N ASN A 170 -0.94 -2.46 -2.74
CA ASN A 170 0.35 -2.02 -2.18
C ASN A 170 1.50 -2.01 -3.20
N ARG A 171 1.30 -2.63 -4.37
CA ARG A 171 2.24 -2.65 -5.50
C ARG A 171 1.94 -1.57 -6.53
N LEU A 172 0.75 -0.96 -6.47
CA LEU A 172 0.30 0.10 -7.37
C LEU A 172 0.74 1.46 -6.85
N ALA A 173 1.24 2.32 -7.75
CA ALA A 173 1.47 3.72 -7.42
C ALA A 173 0.15 4.46 -7.19
N ASP A 174 0.14 5.46 -6.31
CA ASP A 174 -1.08 6.26 -6.02
C ASP A 174 -1.72 6.84 -7.28
N LYS A 175 -0.91 7.24 -8.28
CA LYS A 175 -1.39 7.71 -9.59
C LYS A 175 -2.14 6.62 -10.38
N ASP A 176 -1.64 5.39 -10.37
CA ASP A 176 -2.32 4.26 -11.03
C ASP A 176 -3.64 3.94 -10.32
N ILE A 177 -3.64 3.96 -8.97
CA ILE A 177 -4.84 3.78 -8.15
C ILE A 177 -5.88 4.84 -8.49
N GLU A 178 -5.48 6.10 -8.58
CA GLU A 178 -6.37 7.20 -8.94
C GLU A 178 -7.02 6.99 -10.32
N ILE A 179 -6.22 6.65 -11.35
CA ILE A 179 -6.71 6.38 -12.70
C ILE A 179 -7.70 5.21 -12.72
N ILE A 180 -7.40 4.13 -11.99
CA ILE A 180 -8.29 2.97 -11.86
C ILE A 180 -9.60 3.39 -11.22
N LEU A 181 -9.55 4.09 -10.08
CA LEU A 181 -10.75 4.53 -9.36
C LEU A 181 -11.59 5.53 -10.14
N GLN A 182 -11.00 6.41 -10.93
CA GLN A 182 -11.74 7.33 -11.82
C GLN A 182 -12.57 6.57 -12.84
N LYS A 183 -12.02 5.50 -13.43
CA LYS A 183 -12.66 4.72 -14.50
C LYS A 183 -13.57 3.59 -14.00
N ALA A 184 -13.41 3.16 -12.76
CA ALA A 184 -14.12 2.02 -12.19
C ALA A 184 -15.62 2.30 -12.02
N GLY A 185 -16.45 1.28 -12.26
CA GLY A 185 -17.90 1.31 -12.07
C GLY A 185 -18.32 1.12 -10.61
N SER A 186 -19.64 1.15 -10.37
CA SER A 186 -20.22 1.08 -9.02
C SER A 186 -19.93 -0.25 -8.31
N THR A 187 -20.04 -1.37 -9.00
CA THR A 187 -19.76 -2.70 -8.42
C THR A 187 -18.35 -2.79 -7.86
N PHE A 188 -17.37 -2.22 -8.57
CA PHE A 188 -15.98 -2.13 -8.13
C PHE A 188 -15.85 -1.17 -6.93
N LYS A 189 -16.32 0.08 -7.06
CA LYS A 189 -16.19 1.14 -6.06
C LYS A 189 -16.91 0.87 -4.74
N ASN A 190 -18.00 0.10 -4.79
CA ASN A 190 -18.83 -0.16 -3.60
C ASN A 190 -18.25 -1.23 -2.66
N GLN A 191 -17.14 -1.89 -3.03
CA GLN A 191 -16.46 -2.80 -2.11
C GLN A 191 -15.91 -2.03 -0.89
N PRO A 192 -16.08 -2.52 0.35
CA PRO A 192 -15.66 -1.80 1.56
C PRO A 192 -14.21 -1.34 1.53
N ASP A 193 -13.29 -2.25 1.20
CA ASP A 193 -11.84 -1.94 1.10
C ASP A 193 -11.54 -0.87 0.06
N ILE A 194 -12.26 -0.90 -1.07
CA ILE A 194 -12.08 0.08 -2.15
C ILE A 194 -12.57 1.46 -1.73
N ARG A 195 -13.62 1.55 -0.92
CA ARG A 195 -14.08 2.83 -0.35
C ARG A 195 -13.01 3.48 0.51
N LEU A 196 -12.39 2.71 1.41
CA LEU A 196 -11.29 3.20 2.25
C LEU A 196 -10.10 3.71 1.42
N ILE A 197 -9.72 2.97 0.38
CA ILE A 197 -8.67 3.38 -0.54
C ILE A 197 -9.05 4.67 -1.29
N SER A 198 -10.30 4.75 -1.76
CA SER A 198 -10.81 5.95 -2.46
C SER A 198 -10.78 7.19 -1.58
N GLU A 199 -11.13 7.05 -0.30
CA GLU A 199 -11.05 8.13 0.68
C GLU A 199 -9.59 8.54 0.93
N ARG A 200 -8.67 7.58 1.07
CA ARG A 200 -7.24 7.88 1.19
C ARG A 200 -6.72 8.65 -0.03
N ILE A 201 -7.00 8.20 -1.25
CA ILE A 201 -6.59 8.90 -2.47
C ILE A 201 -7.18 10.32 -2.53
N ARG A 202 -8.45 10.49 -2.16
CA ARG A 202 -9.05 11.84 -2.08
C ARG A 202 -8.33 12.74 -1.08
N ARG A 203 -7.94 12.20 0.10
CA ARG A 203 -7.15 12.97 1.08
C ARG A 203 -5.77 13.36 0.54
N LEU A 204 -5.08 12.42 -0.12
CA LEU A 204 -3.78 12.67 -0.77
C LEU A 204 -3.88 13.74 -1.87
N ASN A 205 -4.94 13.71 -2.67
CA ASN A 205 -5.16 14.71 -3.72
C ASN A 205 -5.42 16.11 -3.17
N ASN A 206 -6.03 16.22 -1.99
CA ASN A 206 -6.24 17.50 -1.32
C ASN A 206 -4.95 18.13 -0.78
N ILE A 207 -3.86 17.38 -0.73
CA ILE A 207 -2.51 17.83 -0.33
C ILE A 207 -1.48 17.59 -1.43
N SER A 208 -1.90 17.49 -2.71
CA SER A 208 -0.99 17.39 -3.84
C SER A 208 -0.29 18.72 -4.13
N VAL A 209 0.81 18.66 -4.88
CA VAL A 209 1.51 19.86 -5.35
C VAL A 209 0.53 20.79 -6.08
N GLY A 210 0.59 22.07 -5.80
CA GLY A 210 -0.31 23.11 -6.28
C GLY A 210 -1.58 23.33 -5.44
N LYS A 211 -1.90 22.46 -4.48
CA LYS A 211 -3.00 22.67 -3.53
C LYS A 211 -2.56 23.55 -2.36
N MET A 212 -3.51 24.25 -1.77
CA MET A 212 -3.26 25.03 -0.55
C MET A 212 -2.87 24.11 0.61
N PHE A 213 -1.99 24.60 1.48
CA PHE A 213 -1.63 23.89 2.69
C PHE A 213 -2.87 23.58 3.54
N LYS A 214 -2.78 22.51 4.34
CA LYS A 214 -3.76 22.24 5.40
C LYS A 214 -3.21 22.71 6.72
N ASP A 215 -3.99 23.53 7.43
CA ASP A 215 -3.62 23.99 8.75
C ASP A 215 -3.71 22.86 9.78
N PHE A 216 -2.89 22.98 10.82
CA PHE A 216 -2.94 22.13 12.01
C PHE A 216 -2.47 22.93 13.23
N ASP A 217 -3.01 22.55 14.38
CA ASP A 217 -2.62 23.13 15.67
C ASP A 217 -1.47 22.33 16.31
N SER A 218 -0.61 23.04 17.01
CA SER A 218 0.53 22.49 17.71
C SER A 218 0.93 23.42 18.88
N GLN A 219 2.07 23.21 19.51
CA GLN A 219 2.66 24.15 20.47
C GLN A 219 4.16 24.30 20.25
N ASP A 220 4.69 25.47 20.63
CA ASP A 220 6.12 25.74 20.59
C ASP A 220 6.84 25.17 21.83
N ILE A 221 8.17 25.38 21.91
CA ILE A 221 9.00 24.93 23.04
C ILE A 221 8.64 25.60 24.37
N GLN A 222 7.89 26.70 24.37
CA GLN A 222 7.36 27.35 25.55
C GLN A 222 5.92 26.92 25.91
N GLY A 223 5.36 25.96 25.18
CA GLY A 223 3.99 25.47 25.37
C GLY A 223 2.90 26.41 24.83
N ARG A 224 3.24 27.43 24.06
CA ARG A 224 2.26 28.35 23.48
C ARG A 224 1.64 27.72 22.24
N ARG A 225 0.30 27.79 22.15
CA ARG A 225 -0.43 27.29 20.97
C ARG A 225 0.06 28.00 19.70
N LYS A 226 0.29 27.23 18.67
CA LYS A 226 0.75 27.66 17.36
C LYS A 226 0.00 26.87 16.28
N SER A 227 -0.18 27.49 15.12
CA SER A 227 -0.71 26.82 13.92
C SER A 227 0.25 27.00 12.75
N LEU A 228 0.14 26.12 11.74
CA LEU A 228 0.94 26.25 10.53
C LEU A 228 0.66 27.57 9.80
N SER A 229 -0.57 28.05 9.85
CA SER A 229 -1.00 29.32 9.24
C SER A 229 -0.29 30.56 9.80
N GLU A 230 0.35 30.48 10.97
CA GLU A 230 1.19 31.56 11.47
C GLU A 230 2.50 31.73 10.66
N TYR A 231 2.90 30.69 9.92
CA TYR A 231 4.15 30.65 9.17
C TYR A 231 3.93 30.57 7.66
N ALA A 232 2.91 29.81 7.21
CA ALA A 232 2.60 29.56 5.81
C ALA A 232 1.79 30.71 5.16
N GLY A 233 2.00 30.94 3.85
CA GLY A 233 1.24 31.94 3.09
C GLY A 233 1.55 33.38 3.48
N ARG A 234 2.78 33.64 3.96
CA ARG A 234 3.22 34.95 4.43
C ARG A 234 4.15 35.69 3.45
N GLY A 235 4.05 35.37 2.16
CA GLY A 235 4.87 36.00 1.13
C GLY A 235 6.29 35.43 1.01
N LYS A 236 6.59 34.35 1.71
CA LYS A 236 7.86 33.62 1.64
C LYS A 236 7.62 32.13 1.42
N PHE A 237 8.61 31.45 0.83
CA PHE A 237 8.65 30.00 0.85
C PHE A 237 8.81 29.49 2.28
N LEU A 238 8.17 28.38 2.61
CA LEU A 238 8.31 27.76 3.91
C LEU A 238 8.68 26.28 3.76
N ILE A 239 9.80 25.91 4.38
CA ILE A 239 10.18 24.51 4.57
C ILE A 239 9.59 24.03 5.89
N VAL A 240 8.82 22.93 5.86
CA VAL A 240 8.31 22.25 7.06
C VAL A 240 8.97 20.89 7.15
N GLY A 241 9.84 20.68 8.14
CA GLY A 241 10.54 19.41 8.36
C GLY A 241 9.86 18.60 9.46
N PHE A 242 9.30 17.44 9.10
CA PHE A 242 8.71 16.48 10.06
C PHE A 242 9.77 15.47 10.50
N TRP A 243 9.92 15.31 11.80
CA TRP A 243 11.00 14.52 12.40
C TRP A 243 10.61 13.92 13.75
N ALA A 244 11.48 13.09 14.33
CA ALA A 244 11.40 12.70 15.73
C ALA A 244 12.80 12.52 16.31
N SER A 245 12.97 12.83 17.60
CA SER A 245 14.25 12.73 18.30
C SER A 245 14.81 11.31 18.34
N ILE A 246 13.94 10.29 18.36
CA ILE A 246 14.34 8.88 18.33
C ILE A 246 14.86 8.41 16.95
N SER A 247 14.54 9.14 15.86
CA SER A 247 14.93 8.74 14.49
C SER A 247 16.30 9.31 14.08
N PRO A 248 17.35 8.47 13.93
CA PRO A 248 18.67 8.96 13.52
C PRO A 248 18.66 9.66 12.16
N SER A 249 17.94 9.11 11.18
CA SER A 249 17.81 9.71 9.84
C SER A 249 17.14 11.07 9.88
N SER A 250 16.05 11.21 10.66
CA SER A 250 15.36 12.49 10.81
C SER A 250 16.24 13.58 11.44
N ARG A 251 17.09 13.23 12.42
CA ARG A 251 18.03 14.17 13.02
C ARG A 251 19.07 14.67 12.03
N ILE A 252 19.58 13.77 11.17
CA ILE A 252 20.52 14.13 10.10
C ILE A 252 19.84 15.08 9.11
N GLU A 253 18.64 14.75 8.66
CA GLU A 253 17.91 15.58 7.71
C GLU A 253 17.53 16.93 8.28
N MET A 254 17.17 17.03 9.56
CA MET A 254 16.92 18.34 10.19
C MET A 254 18.16 19.23 10.20
N LYS A 255 19.37 18.68 10.44
CA LYS A 255 20.62 19.45 10.31
C LYS A 255 20.82 19.94 8.88
N ASN A 256 20.62 19.07 7.91
CA ASN A 256 20.73 19.41 6.50
C ASN A 256 19.75 20.52 6.10
N LEU A 257 18.51 20.49 6.62
CA LEU A 257 17.51 21.53 6.40
C LEU A 257 17.94 22.88 6.98
N ILE A 258 18.55 22.89 8.16
CA ILE A 258 19.10 24.13 8.75
C ILE A 258 20.21 24.72 7.85
N GLU A 259 21.10 23.88 7.30
CA GLU A 259 22.15 24.36 6.38
C GLU A 259 21.56 24.87 5.05
N ILE A 260 20.54 24.22 4.52
CA ILE A 260 19.79 24.70 3.35
C ILE A 260 19.17 26.07 3.66
N HIS A 261 18.50 26.20 4.81
CA HIS A 261 17.90 27.47 5.22
C HIS A 261 18.94 28.59 5.33
N LYS A 262 20.12 28.35 5.93
CA LYS A 262 21.20 29.33 5.99
C LYS A 262 21.61 29.84 4.62
N LYS A 263 21.68 28.93 3.62
CA LYS A 263 22.03 29.27 2.24
C LYS A 263 20.95 30.10 1.53
N TYR A 264 19.66 29.77 1.75
CA TYR A 264 18.55 30.31 0.96
C TYR A 264 17.68 31.34 1.68
N LYS A 265 17.90 31.61 2.99
CA LYS A 265 17.09 32.57 3.77
C LYS A 265 17.00 33.96 3.15
N TYR A 266 18.07 34.42 2.50
CA TYR A 266 18.11 35.74 1.84
C TYR A 266 17.34 35.74 0.50
N LYS A 267 16.96 34.58 -0.01
CA LYS A 267 16.08 34.38 -1.18
C LYS A 267 14.61 34.28 -0.76
N GLY A 268 14.27 34.55 0.50
CA GLY A 268 12.88 34.55 1.00
C GLY A 268 12.36 33.16 1.38
N ILE A 269 13.22 32.33 1.98
CA ILE A 269 12.82 30.99 2.51
C ILE A 269 12.89 31.00 4.02
N ASP A 270 11.80 30.64 4.67
CA ASP A 270 11.73 30.35 6.10
C ASP A 270 11.68 28.83 6.35
N ILE A 271 11.92 28.41 7.58
CA ILE A 271 11.88 27.00 8.00
C ILE A 271 11.18 26.86 9.34
N ILE A 272 10.41 25.81 9.52
CA ILE A 272 9.93 25.31 10.80
C ILE A 272 10.16 23.80 10.90
N SER A 273 10.24 23.29 12.12
CA SER A 273 10.25 21.86 12.37
C SER A 273 8.98 21.43 13.10
N VAL A 274 8.46 20.26 12.75
CA VAL A 274 7.32 19.63 13.41
C VAL A 274 7.76 18.26 13.93
N SER A 275 7.76 18.12 15.24
CA SER A 275 8.19 16.87 15.88
C SER A 275 7.04 15.92 16.12
N LEU A 276 7.31 14.63 15.88
CA LEU A 276 6.46 13.49 16.21
C LEU A 276 6.89 12.82 17.54
N ASP A 277 7.58 13.56 18.40
CA ASP A 277 7.93 13.04 19.71
C ASP A 277 6.69 13.02 20.63
N THR A 278 6.65 12.05 21.55
CA THR A 278 5.62 11.94 22.59
C THR A 278 6.16 12.40 23.95
N ASP A 279 7.46 12.65 24.04
CA ASP A 279 8.14 13.15 25.24
C ASP A 279 8.81 14.49 24.99
N SER A 280 8.41 15.49 25.77
CA SER A 280 8.88 16.86 25.64
C SER A 280 10.34 17.03 26.04
N LEU A 281 10.84 16.26 27.01
CA LEU A 281 12.21 16.38 27.49
C LEU A 281 13.19 15.89 26.42
N SER A 282 12.97 14.69 25.88
CA SER A 282 13.76 14.14 24.76
C SER A 282 13.76 15.08 23.56
N TRP A 283 12.63 15.68 23.24
CA TRP A 283 12.50 16.63 22.13
C TRP A 283 13.38 17.87 22.35
N ILE A 284 13.27 18.52 23.51
CA ILE A 284 14.04 19.73 23.86
C ILE A 284 15.56 19.43 23.91
N GLU A 285 15.95 18.33 24.57
CA GLU A 285 17.35 17.90 24.63
C GLU A 285 17.96 17.69 23.23
N ASN A 286 17.20 17.12 22.30
CA ASN A 286 17.68 16.91 20.93
C ASN A 286 17.74 18.22 20.12
N ILE A 287 16.81 19.15 20.31
CA ILE A 287 16.89 20.49 19.71
C ILE A 287 18.20 21.17 20.12
N GLU A 288 18.51 21.18 21.42
CA GLU A 288 19.75 21.79 21.99
C GLU A 288 21.00 21.04 21.52
N ARG A 289 21.03 19.70 21.69
CA ARG A 289 22.17 18.86 21.33
C ARG A 289 22.59 19.00 19.87
N TYR A 290 21.62 19.12 18.97
CA TYR A 290 21.89 19.25 17.54
C TYR A 290 21.88 20.69 17.03
N ASN A 291 21.75 21.67 17.94
CA ASN A 291 21.74 23.11 17.65
C ASN A 291 20.79 23.46 16.49
N LEU A 292 19.55 22.98 16.59
CA LEU A 292 18.53 23.20 15.57
C LEU A 292 17.96 24.60 15.73
N THR A 293 18.38 25.55 14.87
CA THR A 293 18.10 26.98 14.97
C THR A 293 16.91 27.41 14.11
N CYS A 294 15.72 26.80 14.33
CA CYS A 294 14.47 27.19 13.68
C CYS A 294 13.31 27.16 14.68
N PRO A 295 12.14 27.70 14.37
CA PRO A 295 10.94 27.46 15.17
C PRO A 295 10.61 25.96 15.22
N HIS A 296 10.24 25.46 16.40
CA HIS A 296 9.93 24.05 16.66
C HIS A 296 8.51 23.92 17.17
N LEU A 297 7.77 22.97 16.61
CA LEU A 297 6.39 22.66 16.96
C LEU A 297 6.26 21.17 17.30
N SER A 298 5.42 20.85 18.29
CA SER A 298 4.98 19.49 18.60
C SER A 298 3.62 19.51 19.30
N ASP A 299 2.78 18.51 19.07
CA ASP A 299 1.56 18.27 19.85
C ASP A 299 1.69 17.07 20.78
N PHE A 300 2.87 16.42 20.80
CA PHE A 300 3.23 15.23 21.57
C PHE A 300 2.31 14.02 21.37
N LYS A 301 1.59 13.97 20.25
CA LYS A 301 0.71 12.84 19.89
C LYS A 301 1.40 11.79 19.01
N GLY A 302 2.68 11.97 18.67
CA GLY A 302 3.42 11.04 17.81
C GLY A 302 2.76 10.85 16.44
N TRP A 303 2.53 9.60 16.04
CA TRP A 303 1.84 9.28 14.79
C TRP A 303 0.36 9.64 14.78
N GLU A 304 -0.25 9.90 15.93
CA GLU A 304 -1.62 10.39 16.07
C GLU A 304 -1.75 11.91 15.94
N SER A 305 -0.63 12.61 15.69
CA SER A 305 -0.58 14.06 15.50
C SER A 305 -1.55 14.54 14.42
N ASP A 306 -2.18 15.69 14.67
CA ASP A 306 -3.06 16.32 13.68
C ASP A 306 -2.30 16.74 12.43
N ALA A 307 -1.02 17.10 12.56
CA ALA A 307 -0.12 17.38 11.44
C ALA A 307 0.13 16.12 10.57
N VAL A 308 0.35 14.96 11.20
CA VAL A 308 0.52 13.67 10.51
C VAL A 308 -0.73 13.31 9.71
N LYS A 309 -1.91 13.43 10.33
CA LYS A 309 -3.20 13.16 9.70
C LYS A 309 -3.51 14.14 8.56
N ALA A 310 -3.18 15.43 8.74
CA ALA A 310 -3.41 16.46 7.73
C ALA A 310 -2.64 16.18 6.43
N TYR A 311 -1.42 15.66 6.54
CA TYR A 311 -0.52 15.43 5.40
C TYR A 311 -0.33 13.96 5.04
N GLU A 312 -1.12 13.03 5.63
CA GLU A 312 -1.05 11.57 5.38
C GLU A 312 0.38 11.03 5.50
N ILE A 313 1.14 11.51 6.51
CA ILE A 313 2.54 11.16 6.72
C ILE A 313 2.60 9.73 7.28
N ASN A 314 3.34 8.85 6.62
CA ASN A 314 3.51 7.45 7.03
C ASN A 314 4.97 7.07 7.30
N LYS A 315 5.89 8.00 7.08
CA LYS A 315 7.33 7.84 7.38
C LYS A 315 7.97 9.19 7.65
N ILE A 316 9.03 9.19 8.43
CA ILE A 316 9.92 10.34 8.66
C ILE A 316 11.37 9.92 8.36
N PRO A 317 12.23 10.85 7.91
CA PRO A 317 11.94 12.28 7.68
C PRO A 317 10.93 12.51 6.55
N TYR A 318 10.16 13.60 6.67
CA TYR A 318 9.26 14.08 5.62
C TYR A 318 9.40 15.60 5.53
N ILE A 319 9.45 16.13 4.32
CA ILE A 319 9.71 17.55 4.05
C ILE A 319 8.59 18.08 3.18
N LEU A 320 7.97 19.17 3.63
CA LEU A 320 6.98 19.90 2.85
C LEU A 320 7.58 21.26 2.48
N LEU A 321 7.55 21.63 1.20
CA LEU A 321 7.88 22.95 0.73
C LEU A 321 6.59 23.66 0.32
N LEU A 322 6.35 24.83 0.88
CA LEU A 322 5.21 25.69 0.55
C LEU A 322 5.67 26.93 -0.20
N ASN A 323 4.90 27.31 -1.20
CA ASN A 323 5.05 28.57 -1.94
C ASN A 323 4.70 29.79 -1.07
N PRO A 324 5.07 31.02 -1.49
CA PRO A 324 4.74 32.25 -0.76
C PRO A 324 3.24 32.50 -0.54
N ASP A 325 2.39 31.96 -1.42
CA ASP A 325 0.93 32.01 -1.28
C ASP A 325 0.34 30.92 -0.38
N GLY A 326 1.16 29.97 0.08
CA GLY A 326 0.76 28.83 0.89
C GLY A 326 0.39 27.58 0.09
N SER A 327 0.47 27.59 -1.22
CA SER A 327 0.30 26.38 -2.01
C SER A 327 1.50 25.42 -1.85
N ILE A 328 1.27 24.11 -1.98
CA ILE A 328 2.32 23.10 -1.83
C ILE A 328 3.19 23.10 -3.09
N ALA A 329 4.49 23.38 -2.92
CA ALA A 329 5.49 23.38 -3.99
C ALA A 329 6.13 21.99 -4.18
N ALA A 330 6.40 21.28 -3.08
CA ALA A 330 6.99 19.94 -3.12
C ALA A 330 6.71 19.16 -1.83
N LYS A 331 6.78 17.83 -1.93
CA LYS A 331 6.73 16.87 -0.82
C LYS A 331 7.88 15.88 -1.00
N GLU A 332 8.85 15.91 -0.09
CA GLU A 332 10.10 15.17 -0.22
C GLU A 332 10.37 14.33 1.02
N THR A 333 11.23 13.35 0.90
CA THR A 333 11.64 12.49 2.01
C THR A 333 13.10 12.66 2.40
N ASP A 334 13.87 13.42 1.60
CA ASP A 334 15.26 13.76 1.87
C ASP A 334 15.61 15.14 1.33
N THR A 335 16.72 15.69 1.85
CA THR A 335 17.18 17.04 1.50
C THR A 335 17.87 17.12 0.14
N ASN A 336 18.22 16.01 -0.52
CA ASN A 336 18.83 16.08 -1.85
C ASN A 336 17.77 16.40 -2.90
N CYS A 337 16.60 15.74 -2.84
CA CYS A 337 15.45 16.08 -3.68
C CYS A 337 15.01 17.54 -3.46
N LEU A 338 14.96 17.98 -2.20
CA LEU A 338 14.66 19.38 -1.88
C LEU A 338 15.69 20.35 -2.50
N LYS A 339 17.00 20.05 -2.45
CA LYS A 339 18.04 20.90 -3.05
C LYS A 339 17.87 21.02 -4.57
N GLU A 340 17.53 19.95 -5.25
CA GLU A 340 17.24 19.99 -6.68
C GLU A 340 16.05 20.90 -6.97
N LYS A 341 14.98 20.77 -6.21
CA LYS A 341 13.80 21.64 -6.33
C LYS A 341 14.09 23.09 -6.05
N LEU A 342 14.91 23.40 -5.06
CA LEU A 342 15.32 24.78 -4.76
C LEU A 342 16.23 25.38 -5.83
N LYS A 343 17.07 24.58 -6.49
CA LYS A 343 17.84 25.05 -7.66
C LYS A 343 16.91 25.42 -8.81
N GLU A 344 15.91 24.60 -9.12
CA GLU A 344 14.91 24.92 -10.16
C GLU A 344 14.17 26.24 -9.89
N LEU A 345 13.94 26.58 -8.62
CA LEU A 345 13.18 27.77 -8.23
C LEU A 345 14.03 29.03 -8.13
N PHE A 346 15.34 28.92 -7.87
CA PHE A 346 16.16 30.08 -7.48
C PHE A 346 17.47 30.24 -8.27
N ASP A 347 17.93 29.26 -9.00
CA ASP A 347 19.14 29.28 -9.82
C ASP A 347 18.79 29.22 -11.30
#